data_081779c1728b364498af0ae1a097bd04
#
_entry.id   081779c1728b364498af0ae1a097bd04
#
_cell.length_a   1.000
_cell.length_b   1.000
_cell.length_c   1.000
_cell.angle_alpha   90.00
_cell.angle_beta   90.00
_cell.angle_gamma   90.00
#
_symmetry.space_group_name_H-M   'P 1'
#
loop_
_entity.id
_entity.type
_entity.pdbx_description
1 polymer ?
#
loop_
_entity_poly.entity_id
_entity_poly.type
_entity_poly.pdbx_seq_one_letter_code
_entity_poly.pdbx_strand_id
1 'polypeptide(L)'
;MEEIEKQKYYGRLVLQPINAVPTDSLDCRPAIVMKGNQIHCQRCGAITSSRDGALPDHQFYCRKCINLGRVSTLVQLATIPEPNNFVANQSYLEWPGKLTAPQARCSKAIINSIDQQQNRLLWAVTGAGKTEMLFPGINHALQKQKRICVASPRIDVVLELFPRFQEAFPQAKIALLHGRSPAPYEYTQFVLCTTHQLLRFYHAFDVLIIDEVDSFPYAMNPELHYATKQARKLQGSTIYLTATPDGKLLQQSRQAKLATSYLTRRFHGHPLPEIKVVSGQNWIKKLRKGRLPSPLSRFIKEQIQAQRQFLIFVPKIEVLPKVLEALQQVFPTVKVLTVHAADPERVAKVQMMRKQEIDALITTTILERGVTFPGIDVAVLGADDAVFSMAALVQIAGRVGRSPQRPKGTVLFICPMLNRNIKRAQAQTKFMNRKASEC
;
A
#
# COMPACT_ATOMS: atom_id res chain seq x y z
N MET A 1 -3.65 -34.95 -16.63
CA MET A 1 -4.24 -33.64 -16.32
C MET A 1 -4.15 -32.78 -17.57
N GLU A 2 -5.28 -32.25 -18.04
CA GLU A 2 -5.31 -31.34 -19.18
C GLU A 2 -4.55 -30.06 -18.93
N GLU A 3 -4.07 -29.39 -19.99
CA GLU A 3 -3.24 -28.16 -19.85
C GLU A 3 -3.97 -27.04 -19.08
N ILE A 4 -5.27 -26.87 -19.32
CA ILE A 4 -6.12 -25.90 -18.60
C ILE A 4 -6.17 -26.19 -17.09
N GLU A 5 -6.17 -27.44 -16.69
CA GLU A 5 -6.11 -27.82 -15.27
C GLU A 5 -4.74 -27.56 -14.66
N LYS A 6 -3.63 -27.82 -15.39
CA LYS A 6 -2.27 -27.54 -14.93
C LYS A 6 -2.07 -26.06 -14.62
N GLN A 7 -2.67 -25.16 -15.40
CA GLN A 7 -2.58 -23.71 -15.19
C GLN A 7 -3.04 -23.24 -13.79
N LYS A 8 -3.93 -23.99 -13.14
CA LYS A 8 -4.36 -23.70 -11.76
C LYS A 8 -3.24 -23.90 -10.74
N TYR A 9 -2.19 -24.67 -11.09
CA TYR A 9 -1.07 -25.03 -10.22
C TYR A 9 0.23 -24.30 -10.57
N TYR A 10 0.36 -23.68 -11.75
CA TYR A 10 1.59 -23.00 -12.18
C TYR A 10 2.00 -21.88 -11.20
N GLY A 11 3.08 -22.13 -10.45
CA GLY A 11 3.58 -21.23 -9.44
C GLY A 11 2.61 -20.95 -8.29
N ARG A 12 1.65 -21.85 -8.00
CA ARG A 12 0.65 -21.69 -6.94
C ARG A 12 0.74 -22.78 -5.88
N LEU A 13 0.28 -22.42 -4.68
CA LEU A 13 0.06 -23.35 -3.57
C LEU A 13 -1.43 -23.68 -3.50
N VAL A 14 -1.81 -24.81 -4.07
CA VAL A 14 -3.18 -25.31 -4.06
C VAL A 14 -3.34 -26.34 -2.95
N LEU A 15 -4.37 -26.16 -2.11
CA LEU A 15 -4.67 -27.11 -1.04
C LEU A 15 -5.35 -28.34 -1.63
N GLN A 16 -4.81 -29.50 -1.34
CA GLN A 16 -5.41 -30.81 -1.68
C GLN A 16 -5.49 -31.69 -0.43
N PRO A 17 -6.50 -32.54 -0.32
CA PRO A 17 -6.52 -33.59 0.71
C PRO A 17 -5.25 -34.46 0.63
N ILE A 18 -4.77 -34.92 1.78
CA ILE A 18 -3.54 -35.75 1.83
C ILE A 18 -3.70 -37.07 1.06
N ASN A 19 -4.94 -37.56 0.96
CA ASN A 19 -5.30 -38.81 0.26
C ASN A 19 -5.72 -38.59 -1.20
N ALA A 20 -5.52 -37.37 -1.76
CA ALA A 20 -5.78 -37.14 -3.17
C ALA A 20 -4.84 -37.99 -4.03
N VAL A 21 -5.38 -38.58 -5.10
CA VAL A 21 -4.60 -39.41 -6.02
C VAL A 21 -3.42 -38.59 -6.57
N PRO A 22 -2.17 -39.06 -6.39
CA PRO A 22 -1.02 -38.37 -6.93
C PRO A 22 -1.12 -38.32 -8.46
N THR A 23 -0.96 -37.13 -9.03
CA THR A 23 -0.70 -36.96 -10.46
C THR A 23 0.77 -36.68 -10.64
N ASP A 24 1.44 -37.43 -11.51
CA ASP A 24 2.91 -37.37 -11.74
C ASP A 24 3.46 -35.96 -12.04
N SER A 25 2.57 -35.03 -12.37
CA SER A 25 2.94 -33.63 -12.68
C SER A 25 2.89 -32.66 -11.49
N LEU A 26 2.44 -33.10 -10.30
CA LEU A 26 2.27 -32.25 -9.13
C LEU A 26 3.40 -32.46 -8.10
N ASP A 27 4.10 -31.38 -7.75
CA ASP A 27 4.97 -31.34 -6.58
C ASP A 27 4.09 -31.11 -5.33
N CYS A 28 3.95 -32.14 -4.51
CA CYS A 28 3.14 -32.14 -3.31
C CYS A 28 4.01 -32.17 -2.06
N ARG A 29 3.72 -31.25 -1.11
CA ARG A 29 4.44 -31.17 0.16
C ARG A 29 3.49 -31.00 1.35
N PRO A 30 3.88 -31.47 2.56
CA PRO A 30 3.06 -31.26 3.74
C PRO A 30 2.72 -29.77 3.94
N ALA A 31 1.46 -29.45 4.19
CA ALA A 31 1.04 -28.07 4.44
C ALA A 31 1.47 -27.57 5.83
N ILE A 32 1.62 -28.51 6.77
CA ILE A 32 2.12 -28.30 8.12
C ILE A 32 3.23 -29.31 8.41
N VAL A 33 4.30 -28.82 9.03
CA VAL A 33 5.37 -29.68 9.60
C VAL A 33 5.39 -29.45 11.10
N MET A 34 5.27 -30.55 11.87
CA MET A 34 5.38 -30.52 13.32
C MET A 34 6.85 -30.60 13.74
N LYS A 35 7.27 -29.71 14.65
CA LYS A 35 8.60 -29.77 15.30
C LYS A 35 8.40 -29.67 16.81
N GLY A 36 8.43 -30.80 17.49
CA GLY A 36 8.03 -30.89 18.90
C GLY A 36 6.61 -30.34 19.08
N ASN A 37 6.43 -29.39 19.98
CA ASN A 37 5.13 -28.76 20.25
C ASN A 37 4.83 -27.52 19.36
N GLN A 38 5.49 -27.40 18.20
CA GLN A 38 5.29 -26.28 17.30
C GLN A 38 4.73 -26.71 15.95
N ILE A 39 3.77 -25.94 15.47
CA ILE A 39 3.19 -26.00 14.12
C ILE A 39 3.98 -25.07 13.22
N HIS A 40 4.63 -25.59 12.19
CA HIS A 40 5.32 -24.84 11.15
C HIS A 40 4.47 -24.84 9.88
N CYS A 41 3.80 -23.75 9.58
CA CYS A 41 2.98 -23.62 8.39
C CYS A 41 3.84 -23.38 7.15
N GLN A 42 3.78 -24.29 6.18
CA GLN A 42 4.59 -24.20 4.95
C GLN A 42 4.02 -23.18 3.95
N ARG A 43 2.79 -22.68 4.12
CA ARG A 43 2.20 -21.65 3.28
C ARG A 43 2.56 -20.23 3.72
N CYS A 44 2.46 -19.92 5.01
CA CYS A 44 2.67 -18.55 5.51
C CYS A 44 3.94 -18.38 6.35
N GLY A 45 4.67 -19.48 6.64
CA GLY A 45 5.88 -19.46 7.45
C GLY A 45 5.65 -19.22 8.94
N ALA A 46 4.38 -19.17 9.40
CA ALA A 46 4.08 -18.98 10.81
C ALA A 46 4.52 -20.18 11.64
N ILE A 47 5.10 -19.90 12.81
CA ILE A 47 5.43 -20.88 13.83
C ILE A 47 4.52 -20.58 15.03
N THR A 48 3.68 -21.54 15.41
CA THR A 48 2.71 -21.39 16.50
C THR A 48 2.72 -22.62 17.42
N SER A 49 2.22 -22.48 18.64
CA SER A 49 2.09 -23.62 19.55
C SER A 49 1.06 -24.62 19.01
N SER A 50 1.32 -25.92 19.19
CA SER A 50 0.37 -26.97 18.86
C SER A 50 -0.95 -26.84 19.62
N ARG A 51 -0.93 -26.29 20.84
CA ARG A 51 -2.14 -25.99 21.63
C ARG A 51 -3.08 -25.01 20.96
N ASP A 52 -2.53 -24.02 20.23
CA ASP A 52 -3.32 -22.96 19.58
C ASP A 52 -4.00 -23.41 18.29
N GLY A 53 -3.57 -24.50 17.72
CA GLY A 53 -4.06 -25.02 16.44
C GLY A 53 -4.45 -26.49 16.48
N ALA A 54 -4.78 -27.04 17.67
CA ALA A 54 -5.18 -28.42 17.81
C ALA A 54 -6.57 -28.68 17.19
N LEU A 55 -6.70 -29.83 16.57
CA LEU A 55 -7.93 -30.44 16.06
C LEU A 55 -8.10 -31.82 16.70
N PRO A 56 -9.29 -32.46 16.61
CA PRO A 56 -9.48 -33.86 17.00
C PRO A 56 -8.45 -34.78 16.33
N ASP A 57 -8.23 -35.96 16.86
CA ASP A 57 -7.37 -37.03 16.32
C ASP A 57 -5.91 -36.58 16.09
N HIS A 58 -5.37 -35.78 17.01
CA HIS A 58 -4.00 -35.26 16.93
C HIS A 58 -3.68 -34.52 15.63
N GLN A 59 -4.68 -33.93 15.01
CA GLN A 59 -4.49 -33.07 13.83
C GLN A 59 -4.29 -31.61 14.24
N PHE A 60 -3.71 -30.82 13.34
CA PHE A 60 -3.37 -29.42 13.62
C PHE A 60 -3.70 -28.52 12.44
N TYR A 61 -3.97 -27.24 12.71
CA TYR A 61 -4.20 -26.25 11.67
C TYR A 61 -3.46 -24.92 11.94
N CYS A 62 -3.22 -24.16 10.89
CA CYS A 62 -2.62 -22.83 10.99
C CYS A 62 -3.69 -21.75 11.17
N ARG A 63 -3.76 -21.12 12.34
CA ARG A 63 -4.69 -20.01 12.63
C ARG A 63 -4.47 -18.79 11.74
N LYS A 64 -3.23 -18.51 11.35
CA LYS A 64 -2.86 -17.35 10.50
C LYS A 64 -3.40 -17.46 9.07
N CYS A 65 -3.65 -18.66 8.61
CA CYS A 65 -4.12 -18.95 7.26
C CYS A 65 -5.63 -19.06 7.11
N ILE A 66 -6.41 -18.98 8.18
CA ILE A 66 -7.84 -19.35 8.20
C ILE A 66 -8.67 -18.58 7.15
N ASN A 67 -8.39 -17.31 6.94
CA ASN A 67 -9.14 -16.45 6.01
C ASN A 67 -8.82 -16.68 4.52
N LEU A 68 -7.78 -17.50 4.22
CA LEU A 68 -7.36 -17.82 2.84
C LEU A 68 -7.52 -19.30 2.50
N GLY A 69 -8.31 -20.01 3.26
CA GLY A 69 -8.45 -21.45 3.20
C GLY A 69 -7.67 -22.13 4.33
N ARG A 70 -8.25 -23.15 4.90
CA ARG A 70 -7.75 -23.83 6.09
C ARG A 70 -6.53 -24.69 5.74
N VAL A 71 -5.35 -24.29 6.21
CA VAL A 71 -4.11 -25.10 6.15
C VAL A 71 -4.05 -25.99 7.37
N SER A 72 -3.97 -27.29 7.20
CA SER A 72 -3.95 -28.27 8.29
C SER A 72 -3.05 -29.47 7.95
N THR A 73 -2.85 -30.35 8.92
CA THR A 73 -2.20 -31.66 8.72
C THR A 73 -3.02 -32.62 7.83
N LEU A 74 -4.29 -32.31 7.56
CA LEU A 74 -5.19 -33.08 6.68
C LEU A 74 -5.04 -32.74 5.20
N VAL A 75 -4.23 -31.73 4.88
CA VAL A 75 -4.01 -31.27 3.51
C VAL A 75 -2.54 -31.15 3.16
N GLN A 76 -2.27 -31.22 1.89
CA GLN A 76 -0.96 -30.94 1.30
C GLN A 76 -1.00 -29.69 0.39
N LEU A 77 0.14 -29.10 0.14
CA LEU A 77 0.32 -28.01 -0.79
C LEU A 77 0.82 -28.60 -2.11
N ALA A 78 -0.03 -28.54 -3.14
CA ALA A 78 0.30 -28.97 -4.50
C ALA A 78 0.69 -27.77 -5.36
N THR A 79 1.73 -27.93 -6.17
CA THR A 79 2.25 -26.93 -7.09
C THR A 79 2.77 -27.57 -8.37
N ILE A 80 2.83 -26.80 -9.44
CA ILE A 80 3.65 -27.08 -10.62
C ILE A 80 4.61 -25.89 -10.78
N PRO A 81 5.91 -26.10 -11.04
CA PRO A 81 6.84 -25.01 -11.33
C PRO A 81 6.29 -24.08 -12.41
N GLU A 82 6.49 -22.78 -12.24
CA GLU A 82 6.04 -21.75 -13.21
C GLU A 82 6.81 -21.87 -14.53
N PRO A 83 6.14 -22.21 -15.65
CA PRO A 83 6.83 -22.47 -16.92
C PRO A 83 7.13 -21.21 -17.73
N ASN A 84 6.55 -20.05 -17.40
CA ASN A 84 6.55 -18.85 -18.24
C ASN A 84 6.08 -19.10 -19.68
N ASN A 85 5.07 -19.92 -19.86
CA ASN A 85 4.51 -20.23 -21.17
C ASN A 85 3.57 -19.11 -21.65
N PHE A 86 4.17 -17.97 -22.04
CA PHE A 86 3.47 -16.78 -22.50
C PHE A 86 3.87 -16.46 -23.94
N VAL A 87 2.94 -15.90 -24.70
CA VAL A 87 3.20 -15.47 -26.08
C VAL A 87 4.03 -14.17 -26.03
N ALA A 88 5.12 -14.14 -26.78
CA ALA A 88 5.91 -12.92 -26.92
C ALA A 88 5.17 -11.89 -27.78
N ASN A 89 5.16 -10.64 -27.36
CA ASN A 89 4.67 -9.50 -28.12
C ASN A 89 5.75 -8.40 -28.18
N GLN A 90 5.76 -7.63 -29.26
CA GLN A 90 6.73 -6.56 -29.45
C GLN A 90 6.57 -5.42 -28.43
N SER A 91 5.33 -5.08 -28.08
CA SER A 91 5.02 -4.13 -27.01
C SER A 91 3.61 -4.39 -26.47
N TYR A 92 3.50 -4.22 -25.16
CA TYR A 92 2.20 -4.25 -24.47
C TYR A 92 1.78 -2.85 -24.01
N LEU A 93 2.70 -1.86 -24.03
CA LEU A 93 2.51 -0.51 -23.49
C LEU A 93 1.96 0.44 -24.56
N GLU A 94 0.77 0.99 -24.33
CA GLU A 94 0.08 1.96 -25.16
C GLU A 94 -0.16 3.31 -24.45
N TRP A 95 0.61 3.60 -23.43
CA TRP A 95 0.49 4.82 -22.64
C TRP A 95 1.10 6.03 -23.40
N PRO A 96 0.29 7.11 -23.68
CA PRO A 96 0.73 8.26 -24.45
C PRO A 96 1.56 9.28 -23.66
N GLY A 97 1.64 9.11 -22.33
CA GLY A 97 2.35 10.06 -21.46
C GLY A 97 3.87 9.98 -21.59
N LYS A 98 4.54 10.99 -21.04
CA LYS A 98 6.00 11.05 -20.99
C LYS A 98 6.48 11.09 -19.54
N LEU A 99 7.47 10.29 -19.22
CA LEU A 99 8.13 10.34 -17.93
C LEU A 99 8.99 11.60 -17.81
N THR A 100 8.94 12.23 -16.63
CA THR A 100 9.93 13.27 -16.29
C THR A 100 11.32 12.66 -16.21
N ALA A 101 12.38 13.46 -16.35
CA ALA A 101 13.76 12.97 -16.29
C ALA A 101 14.06 12.15 -14.98
N PRO A 102 13.61 12.57 -13.76
CA PRO A 102 13.76 11.74 -12.57
C PRO A 102 12.99 10.41 -12.63
N GLN A 103 11.77 10.41 -13.16
CA GLN A 103 11.00 9.19 -13.35
C GLN A 103 11.67 8.24 -14.36
N ALA A 104 12.17 8.75 -15.47
CA ALA A 104 12.89 7.96 -16.47
C ALA A 104 14.16 7.31 -15.90
N ARG A 105 14.94 8.04 -15.08
CA ARG A 105 16.10 7.46 -14.37
C ARG A 105 15.69 6.32 -13.45
N CYS A 106 14.62 6.49 -12.66
CA CYS A 106 14.11 5.44 -11.78
C CYS A 106 13.58 4.24 -12.57
N SER A 107 12.87 4.47 -13.66
CA SER A 107 12.34 3.43 -14.55
C SER A 107 13.48 2.61 -15.18
N LYS A 108 14.54 3.27 -15.70
CA LYS A 108 15.74 2.59 -16.20
C LYS A 108 16.43 1.74 -15.11
N ALA A 109 16.48 2.25 -13.89
CA ALA A 109 17.04 1.49 -12.78
C ALA A 109 16.21 0.26 -12.40
N ILE A 110 14.86 0.32 -12.55
CA ILE A 110 13.98 -0.83 -12.40
C ILE A 110 14.26 -1.87 -13.48
N ILE A 111 14.36 -1.47 -14.76
CA ILE A 111 14.70 -2.36 -15.88
C ILE A 111 16.02 -3.07 -15.60
N ASN A 112 17.06 -2.33 -15.21
CA ASN A 112 18.36 -2.93 -14.86
C ASN A 112 18.24 -3.93 -13.72
N SER A 113 17.40 -3.66 -12.70
CA SER A 113 17.18 -4.62 -11.60
C SER A 113 16.46 -5.90 -12.06
N ILE A 114 15.54 -5.78 -13.02
CA ILE A 114 14.85 -6.94 -13.63
C ILE A 114 15.84 -7.80 -14.41
N ASP A 115 16.74 -7.18 -15.18
CA ASP A 115 17.73 -7.89 -15.98
C ASP A 115 18.80 -8.54 -15.11
N GLN A 116 19.24 -7.86 -14.06
CA GLN A 116 20.25 -8.37 -13.12
C GLN A 116 19.66 -9.25 -12.01
N GLN A 117 18.33 -9.46 -11.98
CA GLN A 117 17.65 -10.25 -10.96
C GLN A 117 17.91 -9.73 -9.53
N GLN A 118 18.03 -8.41 -9.38
CA GLN A 118 18.36 -7.75 -8.12
C GLN A 118 17.14 -7.07 -7.50
N ASN A 119 17.10 -7.07 -6.16
CA ASN A 119 16.07 -6.33 -5.44
C ASN A 119 16.40 -4.83 -5.42
N ARG A 120 15.35 -4.00 -5.42
CA ARG A 120 15.49 -2.54 -5.39
C ARG A 120 14.47 -1.89 -4.46
N LEU A 121 14.92 -0.89 -3.72
CA LEU A 121 14.06 0.07 -3.03
C LEU A 121 13.88 1.30 -3.92
N LEU A 122 12.62 1.62 -4.18
CA LEU A 122 12.24 2.89 -4.79
C LEU A 122 11.65 3.78 -3.68
N TRP A 123 12.46 4.71 -3.21
CA TRP A 123 12.03 5.69 -2.23
C TRP A 123 11.47 6.92 -2.94
N ALA A 124 10.16 6.95 -3.10
CA ALA A 124 9.47 7.98 -3.87
C ALA A 124 8.54 8.80 -2.99
N VAL A 125 8.59 10.12 -3.13
CA VAL A 125 7.66 11.01 -2.43
C VAL A 125 6.21 10.79 -2.85
N THR A 126 5.28 11.23 -2.04
CA THR A 126 3.85 11.20 -2.36
C THR A 126 3.56 12.13 -3.54
N GLY A 127 2.75 11.67 -4.50
CA GLY A 127 2.43 12.44 -5.72
C GLY A 127 3.57 12.51 -6.76
N ALA A 128 4.54 11.58 -6.68
CA ALA A 128 5.66 11.52 -7.64
C ALA A 128 5.33 10.84 -8.98
N GLY A 129 4.12 10.30 -9.16
CA GLY A 129 3.77 9.50 -10.34
C GLY A 129 4.47 8.15 -10.34
N LYS A 130 4.38 7.41 -9.22
CA LYS A 130 5.02 6.10 -9.06
C LYS A 130 4.50 5.06 -10.05
N THR A 131 3.22 5.11 -10.36
CA THR A 131 2.57 4.12 -11.23
C THR A 131 3.08 4.19 -12.65
N GLU A 132 3.09 5.38 -13.25
CA GLU A 132 3.54 5.60 -14.62
C GLU A 132 5.02 5.26 -14.81
N MET A 133 5.81 5.52 -13.76
CA MET A 133 7.23 5.18 -13.77
C MET A 133 7.48 3.66 -13.82
N LEU A 134 6.52 2.82 -13.39
CA LEU A 134 6.61 1.37 -13.48
C LEU A 134 6.34 0.85 -14.90
N PHE A 135 5.62 1.59 -15.72
CA PHE A 135 5.14 1.11 -17.02
C PHE A 135 6.25 0.57 -17.93
N PRO A 136 7.38 1.29 -18.15
CA PRO A 136 8.43 0.74 -19.00
C PRO A 136 9.06 -0.55 -18.43
N GLY A 137 9.20 -0.64 -17.12
CA GLY A 137 9.72 -1.85 -16.45
C GLY A 137 8.77 -3.04 -16.56
N ILE A 138 7.47 -2.80 -16.46
CA ILE A 138 6.43 -3.82 -16.65
C ILE A 138 6.44 -4.28 -18.12
N ASN A 139 6.45 -3.35 -19.08
CA ASN A 139 6.51 -3.67 -20.51
C ASN A 139 7.74 -4.53 -20.84
N HIS A 140 8.91 -4.13 -20.34
CA HIS A 140 10.15 -4.88 -20.51
C HIS A 140 10.06 -6.32 -19.97
N ALA A 141 9.45 -6.51 -18.80
CA ALA A 141 9.25 -7.83 -18.23
C ALA A 141 8.29 -8.68 -19.10
N LEU A 142 7.18 -8.10 -19.56
CA LEU A 142 6.20 -8.77 -20.40
C LEU A 142 6.80 -9.18 -21.75
N GLN A 143 7.56 -8.31 -22.42
CA GLN A 143 8.26 -8.61 -23.66
C GLN A 143 9.26 -9.76 -23.52
N LYS A 144 9.90 -9.90 -22.35
CA LYS A 144 10.80 -11.01 -22.02
C LYS A 144 10.09 -12.26 -21.50
N GLN A 145 8.77 -12.36 -21.71
CA GLN A 145 7.96 -13.48 -21.23
C GLN A 145 8.09 -13.76 -19.72
N LYS A 146 8.52 -12.76 -18.94
CA LYS A 146 8.62 -12.85 -17.49
C LYS A 146 7.24 -12.67 -16.86
N ARG A 147 6.92 -13.49 -15.86
CA ARG A 147 5.70 -13.33 -15.07
C ARG A 147 5.87 -12.26 -14.02
N ILE A 148 4.95 -11.29 -14.01
CA ILE A 148 5.02 -10.12 -13.13
C ILE A 148 3.82 -10.04 -12.19
N CYS A 149 4.07 -9.58 -10.96
CA CYS A 149 3.03 -9.24 -10.00
C CYS A 149 3.26 -7.85 -9.44
N VAL A 150 2.20 -7.04 -9.40
CA VAL A 150 2.12 -5.81 -8.60
C VAL A 150 1.19 -6.08 -7.43
N ALA A 151 1.70 -5.93 -6.20
CA ALA A 151 0.93 -6.18 -5.00
C ALA A 151 0.91 -4.94 -4.09
N SER A 152 -0.23 -4.69 -3.45
CA SER A 152 -0.36 -3.64 -2.43
C SER A 152 -1.08 -4.18 -1.20
N PRO A 153 -0.76 -3.69 0.02
CA PRO A 153 -1.45 -4.10 1.24
C PRO A 153 -2.94 -3.77 1.27
N ARG A 154 -3.36 -2.77 0.53
CA ARG A 154 -4.71 -2.18 0.58
C ARG A 154 -5.51 -2.47 -0.68
N ILE A 155 -6.72 -2.98 -0.50
CA ILE A 155 -7.64 -3.26 -1.60
C ILE A 155 -8.01 -1.99 -2.38
N ASP A 156 -8.21 -0.85 -1.69
CA ASP A 156 -8.56 0.42 -2.33
C ASP A 156 -7.48 0.85 -3.35
N VAL A 157 -6.20 0.63 -3.02
CA VAL A 157 -5.07 0.93 -3.91
C VAL A 157 -5.07 0.00 -5.12
N VAL A 158 -5.28 -1.29 -4.90
CA VAL A 158 -5.34 -2.29 -5.98
C VAL A 158 -6.46 -1.97 -6.97
N LEU A 159 -7.65 -1.59 -6.46
CA LEU A 159 -8.80 -1.21 -7.27
C LEU A 159 -8.59 0.13 -8.01
N GLU A 160 -7.84 1.08 -7.43
CA GLU A 160 -7.46 2.34 -8.10
C GLU A 160 -6.42 2.10 -9.21
N LEU A 161 -5.49 1.18 -9.00
CA LEU A 161 -4.43 0.87 -9.97
C LEU A 161 -4.94 0.06 -11.16
N PHE A 162 -5.94 -0.81 -10.97
CA PHE A 162 -6.39 -1.74 -11.99
C PHE A 162 -6.80 -1.06 -13.30
N PRO A 163 -7.72 -0.07 -13.33
CA PRO A 163 -8.10 0.59 -14.59
C PRO A 163 -6.92 1.30 -15.26
N ARG A 164 -5.99 1.86 -14.47
CA ARG A 164 -4.79 2.52 -15.02
C ARG A 164 -3.84 1.54 -15.71
N PHE A 165 -3.69 0.34 -15.15
CA PHE A 165 -2.91 -0.71 -15.82
C PHE A 165 -3.63 -1.29 -17.03
N GLN A 166 -4.96 -1.44 -16.99
CA GLN A 166 -5.73 -1.88 -18.17
C GLN A 166 -5.62 -0.88 -19.32
N GLU A 167 -5.71 0.42 -19.03
CA GLU A 167 -5.54 1.49 -20.02
C GLU A 167 -4.13 1.51 -20.61
N ALA A 168 -3.09 1.35 -19.76
CA ALA A 168 -1.70 1.38 -20.20
C ALA A 168 -1.26 0.10 -20.92
N PHE A 169 -1.89 -1.05 -20.63
CA PHE A 169 -1.54 -2.37 -21.16
C PHE A 169 -2.77 -3.09 -21.73
N PRO A 170 -3.46 -2.54 -22.75
CA PRO A 170 -4.73 -3.08 -23.23
C PRO A 170 -4.62 -4.50 -23.81
N GLN A 171 -3.43 -4.87 -24.30
CA GLN A 171 -3.18 -6.21 -24.86
C GLN A 171 -2.73 -7.22 -23.79
N ALA A 172 -2.43 -6.79 -22.56
CA ALA A 172 -2.05 -7.69 -21.48
C ALA A 172 -3.26 -8.11 -20.66
N LYS A 173 -3.51 -9.42 -20.56
CA LYS A 173 -4.52 -9.92 -19.63
C LYS A 173 -4.02 -9.79 -18.20
N ILE A 174 -4.72 -9.00 -17.37
CA ILE A 174 -4.35 -8.73 -15.99
C ILE A 174 -5.30 -9.48 -15.06
N ALA A 175 -4.78 -10.42 -14.27
CA ALA A 175 -5.54 -11.04 -13.19
C ALA A 175 -5.61 -10.10 -11.98
N LEU A 176 -6.83 -9.73 -11.57
CA LEU A 176 -7.09 -8.92 -10.38
C LEU A 176 -7.49 -9.81 -9.21
N LEU A 177 -6.64 -9.90 -8.17
CA LEU A 177 -6.85 -10.81 -7.04
C LEU A 177 -6.92 -10.04 -5.71
N HIS A 178 -8.04 -10.16 -5.03
CA HIS A 178 -8.26 -9.63 -3.69
C HIS A 178 -9.29 -10.46 -2.92
N GLY A 179 -9.49 -10.18 -1.63
CA GLY A 179 -10.36 -11.00 -0.77
C GLY A 179 -11.84 -11.05 -1.17
N ARG A 180 -12.28 -10.16 -2.06
CA ARG A 180 -13.66 -10.06 -2.57
C ARG A 180 -13.75 -10.31 -4.08
N SER A 181 -12.70 -10.89 -4.70
CA SER A 181 -12.73 -11.17 -6.13
C SER A 181 -13.82 -12.20 -6.44
N PRO A 182 -14.80 -11.88 -7.29
CA PRO A 182 -15.89 -12.79 -7.63
C PRO A 182 -15.47 -13.87 -8.64
N ALA A 183 -14.45 -13.58 -9.44
CA ALA A 183 -14.00 -14.46 -10.50
C ALA A 183 -13.03 -15.55 -10.00
N PRO A 184 -13.08 -16.76 -10.57
CA PRO A 184 -12.09 -17.79 -10.32
C PRO A 184 -10.70 -17.31 -10.77
N TYR A 185 -9.66 -17.94 -10.22
CA TYR A 185 -8.29 -17.64 -10.62
C TYR A 185 -8.06 -18.05 -12.08
N GLU A 186 -7.42 -17.17 -12.81
CA GLU A 186 -6.99 -17.40 -14.17
C GLU A 186 -5.48 -17.20 -14.29
N TYR A 187 -4.81 -18.10 -15.00
CA TYR A 187 -3.37 -18.02 -15.23
C TYR A 187 -3.06 -16.90 -16.22
N THR A 188 -2.31 -15.91 -15.77
CA THR A 188 -1.92 -14.75 -16.58
C THR A 188 -0.47 -14.39 -16.34
N GLN A 189 0.14 -13.70 -17.31
CA GLN A 189 1.48 -13.17 -17.20
C GLN A 189 1.57 -11.98 -16.25
N PHE A 190 0.52 -11.15 -16.20
CA PHE A 190 0.44 -9.99 -15.30
C PHE A 190 -0.62 -10.21 -14.23
N VAL A 191 -0.21 -10.10 -12.96
CA VAL A 191 -1.08 -10.21 -11.78
C VAL A 191 -1.05 -8.90 -11.01
N LEU A 192 -2.22 -8.37 -10.68
CA LEU A 192 -2.40 -7.26 -9.74
C LEU A 192 -3.17 -7.77 -8.52
N CYS A 193 -2.61 -7.66 -7.33
CA CYS A 193 -3.24 -8.28 -6.17
C CYS A 193 -3.03 -7.54 -4.85
N THR A 194 -3.80 -7.93 -3.82
CA THR A 194 -3.43 -7.58 -2.45
C THR A 194 -2.30 -8.48 -1.94
N THR A 195 -1.43 -7.95 -1.07
CA THR A 195 -0.27 -8.70 -0.54
C THR A 195 -0.66 -10.02 0.15
N HIS A 196 -1.87 -10.15 0.68
CA HIS A 196 -2.38 -11.42 1.22
C HIS A 196 -2.51 -12.51 0.16
N GLN A 197 -2.81 -12.16 -1.09
CA GLN A 197 -2.91 -13.14 -2.17
C GLN A 197 -1.56 -13.78 -2.51
N LEU A 198 -0.45 -13.13 -2.18
CA LEU A 198 0.90 -13.71 -2.35
C LEU A 198 1.08 -15.02 -1.58
N LEU A 199 0.34 -15.25 -0.49
CA LEU A 199 0.31 -16.52 0.25
C LEU A 199 -0.17 -17.72 -0.60
N ARG A 200 -0.76 -17.48 -1.77
CA ARG A 200 -1.21 -18.51 -2.71
C ARG A 200 -0.18 -18.86 -3.78
N PHE A 201 0.98 -18.18 -3.79
CA PHE A 201 2.00 -18.31 -4.84
C PHE A 201 3.31 -18.88 -4.29
N TYR A 202 4.00 -19.62 -5.14
CA TYR A 202 5.27 -20.26 -4.84
C TYR A 202 6.19 -20.21 -6.06
N HIS A 203 7.30 -19.45 -5.96
CA HIS A 203 8.25 -19.27 -7.07
C HIS A 203 7.57 -18.92 -8.41
N ALA A 204 6.53 -18.08 -8.33
CA ALA A 204 5.66 -17.77 -9.46
C ALA A 204 6.14 -16.59 -10.29
N PHE A 205 6.76 -15.59 -9.64
CA PHE A 205 7.02 -14.30 -10.29
C PHE A 205 8.50 -14.04 -10.48
N ASP A 206 8.87 -13.72 -11.72
CA ASP A 206 10.21 -13.22 -12.06
C ASP A 206 10.40 -11.79 -11.54
N VAL A 207 9.32 -11.00 -11.58
CA VAL A 207 9.29 -9.61 -11.09
C VAL A 207 8.13 -9.44 -10.11
N LEU A 208 8.46 -9.08 -8.88
CA LEU A 208 7.48 -8.80 -7.84
C LEU A 208 7.61 -7.36 -7.37
N ILE A 209 6.58 -6.55 -7.60
CA ILE A 209 6.51 -5.15 -7.20
C ILE A 209 5.59 -5.05 -6.00
N ILE A 210 6.10 -4.56 -4.86
CA ILE A 210 5.30 -4.32 -3.66
C ILE A 210 5.14 -2.82 -3.48
N ASP A 211 3.95 -2.30 -3.73
CA ASP A 211 3.63 -0.89 -3.48
C ASP A 211 3.17 -0.68 -2.03
N GLU A 212 3.48 0.50 -1.50
CA GLU A 212 3.15 0.89 -0.11
C GLU A 212 3.63 -0.11 0.95
N VAL A 213 4.89 -0.57 0.86
CA VAL A 213 5.47 -1.54 1.83
C VAL A 213 5.44 -1.07 3.28
N ASP A 214 5.30 0.22 3.52
CA ASP A 214 5.15 0.86 4.81
C ASP A 214 3.70 0.85 5.35
N SER A 215 2.75 0.35 4.57
CA SER A 215 1.33 0.34 4.94
C SER A 215 0.96 -0.93 5.72
N PHE A 216 0.04 -0.74 6.71
CA PHE A 216 -0.60 -1.88 7.37
C PHE A 216 -1.48 -2.65 6.36
N PRO A 217 -1.53 -3.97 6.42
CA PRO A 217 -0.87 -4.86 7.40
C PRO A 217 0.57 -5.28 7.01
N TYR A 218 1.05 -5.02 5.80
CA TYR A 218 2.32 -5.52 5.30
C TYR A 218 3.52 -5.14 6.18
N ALA A 219 3.62 -3.87 6.56
CA ALA A 219 4.76 -3.34 7.30
C ALA A 219 5.08 -4.09 8.62
N MET A 220 4.07 -4.66 9.27
CA MET A 220 4.19 -5.30 10.58
C MET A 220 3.84 -6.80 10.56
N ASN A 221 3.72 -7.40 9.37
CA ASN A 221 3.25 -8.77 9.24
C ASN A 221 4.35 -9.67 8.67
N PRO A 222 5.04 -10.49 9.49
CA PRO A 222 6.10 -11.37 9.05
C PRO A 222 5.63 -12.43 8.05
N GLU A 223 4.37 -12.87 8.15
CA GLU A 223 3.79 -13.84 7.22
C GLU A 223 3.68 -13.28 5.80
N LEU A 224 3.38 -11.97 5.65
CA LEU A 224 3.35 -11.31 4.34
C LEU A 224 4.76 -11.07 3.77
N HIS A 225 5.75 -10.79 4.63
CA HIS A 225 7.14 -10.75 4.21
C HIS A 225 7.64 -12.12 3.77
N TYR A 226 7.23 -13.19 4.45
CA TYR A 226 7.52 -14.57 4.04
C TYR A 226 6.87 -14.87 2.69
N ALA A 227 5.57 -14.54 2.53
CA ALA A 227 4.84 -14.71 1.27
C ALA A 227 5.50 -13.99 0.08
N THR A 228 6.00 -12.76 0.30
CA THR A 228 6.74 -12.01 -0.73
C THR A 228 7.98 -12.77 -1.20
N LYS A 229 8.76 -13.32 -0.27
CA LYS A 229 9.95 -14.10 -0.62
C LYS A 229 9.61 -15.40 -1.34
N GLN A 230 8.55 -16.06 -0.90
CA GLN A 230 8.11 -17.35 -1.42
C GLN A 230 7.46 -17.23 -2.80
N ALA A 231 6.67 -16.17 -3.04
CA ALA A 231 6.00 -15.94 -4.31
C ALA A 231 6.98 -15.57 -5.43
N ARG A 232 8.11 -14.92 -5.11
CA ARG A 232 9.15 -14.57 -6.07
C ARG A 232 10.00 -15.81 -6.42
N LYS A 233 10.36 -15.99 -7.68
CA LYS A 233 11.33 -16.98 -8.12
C LYS A 233 12.69 -16.76 -7.46
N LEU A 234 13.48 -17.79 -7.30
CA LEU A 234 14.84 -17.69 -6.73
C LEU A 234 15.69 -16.68 -7.51
N GLN A 235 15.62 -16.74 -8.83
CA GLN A 235 16.28 -15.81 -9.76
C GLN A 235 15.35 -14.67 -10.21
N GLY A 236 14.52 -14.17 -9.33
CA GLY A 236 13.63 -13.04 -9.60
C GLY A 236 14.06 -11.77 -8.87
N SER A 237 13.42 -10.64 -9.19
CA SER A 237 13.63 -9.36 -8.55
C SER A 237 12.40 -8.93 -7.73
N THR A 238 12.64 -8.27 -6.59
CA THR A 238 11.60 -7.58 -5.83
C THR A 238 11.86 -6.08 -5.84
N ILE A 239 10.87 -5.31 -6.28
CA ILE A 239 10.89 -3.84 -6.28
C ILE A 239 9.97 -3.36 -5.15
N TYR A 240 10.55 -2.75 -4.13
CA TYR A 240 9.83 -2.19 -2.98
C TYR A 240 9.57 -0.70 -3.21
N LEU A 241 8.30 -0.29 -3.22
CA LEU A 241 7.92 1.12 -3.36
C LEU A 241 7.39 1.65 -2.02
N THR A 242 7.90 2.81 -1.62
CA THR A 242 7.41 3.50 -0.43
C THR A 242 7.82 4.96 -0.41
N ALA A 243 7.03 5.78 0.29
CA ALA A 243 7.43 7.14 0.65
C ALA A 243 8.15 7.17 2.00
N THR A 244 8.01 6.13 2.83
CA THR A 244 8.48 6.07 4.22
C THR A 244 9.07 4.70 4.53
N PRO A 245 10.28 4.39 3.99
CA PRO A 245 10.92 3.10 4.23
C PRO A 245 11.14 2.88 5.73
N ASP A 246 10.96 1.64 6.17
CA ASP A 246 11.20 1.22 7.53
C ASP A 246 12.71 1.14 7.86
N GLY A 247 13.02 0.91 9.14
CA GLY A 247 14.40 0.82 9.60
C GLY A 247 15.20 -0.30 8.94
N LYS A 248 14.55 -1.42 8.60
CA LYS A 248 15.18 -2.58 7.97
C LYS A 248 15.56 -2.30 6.51
N LEU A 249 14.64 -1.74 5.73
CA LEU A 249 14.91 -1.33 4.34
C LEU A 249 16.00 -0.26 4.29
N LEU A 250 15.97 0.73 5.21
CA LEU A 250 17.00 1.75 5.32
C LEU A 250 18.36 1.18 5.69
N GLN A 251 18.42 0.21 6.59
CA GLN A 251 19.65 -0.47 6.96
C GLN A 251 20.24 -1.24 5.77
N GLN A 252 19.42 -2.02 5.05
CA GLN A 252 19.85 -2.74 3.86
C GLN A 252 20.34 -1.80 2.76
N SER A 253 19.66 -0.67 2.57
CA SER A 253 20.06 0.37 1.63
C SER A 253 21.44 0.96 1.98
N ARG A 254 21.63 1.33 3.27
CA ARG A 254 22.93 1.89 3.75
C ARG A 254 24.08 0.89 3.64
N GLN A 255 23.80 -0.39 3.80
CA GLN A 255 24.77 -1.47 3.67
C GLN A 255 25.02 -1.91 2.20
N ALA A 256 24.48 -1.19 1.23
CA ALA A 256 24.50 -1.55 -0.20
C ALA A 256 23.95 -2.95 -0.54
N LYS A 257 23.21 -3.58 0.41
CA LYS A 257 22.54 -4.87 0.20
C LYS A 257 21.24 -4.76 -0.58
N LEU A 258 20.70 -3.55 -0.69
CA LEU A 258 19.49 -3.22 -1.42
C LEU A 258 19.72 -1.97 -2.26
N ALA A 259 19.76 -2.14 -3.57
CA ALA A 259 19.91 -1.03 -4.50
C ALA A 259 18.76 -0.02 -4.29
N THR A 260 19.06 1.28 -4.21
CA THR A 260 18.07 2.30 -3.89
C THR A 260 18.04 3.39 -4.94
N SER A 261 16.83 3.70 -5.43
CA SER A 261 16.55 4.85 -6.29
C SER A 261 15.67 5.84 -5.55
N TYR A 262 15.93 7.12 -5.74
CA TYR A 262 15.19 8.21 -5.10
C TYR A 262 14.37 8.97 -6.15
N LEU A 263 13.06 9.06 -5.92
CA LEU A 263 12.18 9.93 -6.68
C LEU A 263 11.70 11.05 -5.75
N THR A 264 12.49 12.13 -5.71
CA THR A 264 12.43 13.16 -4.68
C THR A 264 11.45 14.29 -5.00
N ARG A 265 11.04 14.43 -6.27
CA ARG A 265 10.10 15.47 -6.72
C ARG A 265 8.76 14.86 -7.06
N ARG A 266 7.72 15.64 -6.86
CA ARG A 266 6.39 15.35 -7.40
C ARG A 266 6.41 15.43 -8.93
N PHE A 267 5.42 14.81 -9.58
CA PHE A 267 5.36 14.78 -11.05
C PHE A 267 5.37 16.18 -11.69
N HIS A 268 4.83 17.20 -11.01
CA HIS A 268 4.82 18.60 -11.46
C HIS A 268 6.08 19.39 -11.05
N GLY A 269 7.12 18.74 -10.50
CA GLY A 269 8.42 19.33 -10.18
C GLY A 269 8.53 20.10 -8.86
N HIS A 270 7.41 20.42 -8.17
CA HIS A 270 7.45 21.19 -6.93
C HIS A 270 7.82 20.33 -5.71
N PRO A 271 8.43 20.96 -4.68
CA PRO A 271 8.81 20.27 -3.45
C PRO A 271 7.60 19.83 -2.61
N LEU A 272 7.85 18.96 -1.63
CA LEU A 272 6.86 18.62 -0.62
C LEU A 272 6.52 19.83 0.25
N PRO A 273 5.27 19.94 0.75
CA PRO A 273 4.86 21.02 1.62
C PRO A 273 5.58 20.96 2.98
N GLU A 274 5.82 22.12 3.56
CA GLU A 274 6.40 22.22 4.90
C GLU A 274 5.35 21.86 5.97
N ILE A 275 5.75 21.05 6.95
CA ILE A 275 4.91 20.67 8.08
C ILE A 275 5.06 21.74 9.18
N LYS A 276 4.03 22.55 9.38
CA LYS A 276 3.92 23.52 10.48
C LYS A 276 3.37 22.82 11.72
N VAL A 277 4.05 22.98 12.86
CA VAL A 277 3.60 22.43 14.13
C VAL A 277 3.29 23.57 15.08
N VAL A 278 2.13 23.52 15.70
CA VAL A 278 1.66 24.53 16.65
C VAL A 278 1.16 23.89 17.94
N SER A 279 1.28 24.62 19.03
CA SER A 279 0.80 24.16 20.32
C SER A 279 -0.72 24.04 20.35
N GLY A 280 -1.20 22.88 20.77
CA GLY A 280 -2.61 22.53 20.95
C GLY A 280 -2.93 22.19 22.41
N GLN A 281 -2.43 22.93 23.36
CA GLN A 281 -2.67 22.71 24.79
C GLN A 281 -4.18 22.60 25.08
N ASN A 282 -4.55 21.56 25.85
CA ASN A 282 -5.92 21.33 26.30
C ASN A 282 -6.98 21.22 25.20
N TRP A 283 -6.61 20.82 23.96
CA TRP A 283 -7.54 20.73 22.84
C TRP A 283 -8.74 19.81 23.13
N ILE A 284 -8.54 18.69 23.83
CA ILE A 284 -9.61 17.78 24.25
C ILE A 284 -10.58 18.47 25.22
N LYS A 285 -10.05 19.22 26.22
CA LYS A 285 -10.90 19.96 27.16
C LYS A 285 -11.71 21.06 26.48
N LYS A 286 -11.13 21.72 25.47
CA LYS A 286 -11.85 22.73 24.66
C LYS A 286 -12.99 22.10 23.88
N LEU A 287 -12.77 20.98 23.20
CA LEU A 287 -13.81 20.27 22.45
C LEU A 287 -14.95 19.76 23.35
N ARG A 288 -14.61 19.27 24.57
CA ARG A 288 -15.64 18.87 25.55
C ARG A 288 -16.55 20.05 25.98
N LYS A 289 -16.09 21.29 25.83
CA LYS A 289 -16.84 22.51 26.09
C LYS A 289 -17.45 23.14 24.82
N GLY A 290 -17.55 22.37 23.73
CA GLY A 290 -18.03 22.84 22.43
C GLY A 290 -17.16 23.90 21.75
N ARG A 291 -15.86 24.03 22.15
CA ARG A 291 -15.00 25.08 21.62
C ARG A 291 -13.88 24.49 20.75
N LEU A 292 -13.69 25.06 19.56
CA LEU A 292 -12.54 24.72 18.72
C LEU A 292 -11.22 25.24 19.35
N PRO A 293 -10.11 24.45 19.25
CA PRO A 293 -8.78 24.98 19.53
C PRO A 293 -8.47 26.17 18.61
N SER A 294 -7.92 27.26 19.17
CA SER A 294 -7.68 28.50 18.41
C SER A 294 -6.83 28.31 17.14
N PRO A 295 -5.77 27.45 17.11
CA PRO A 295 -5.04 27.20 15.88
C PRO A 295 -5.92 26.52 14.80
N LEU A 296 -6.80 25.61 15.19
CA LEU A 296 -7.73 24.95 14.26
C LEU A 296 -8.78 25.93 13.74
N SER A 297 -9.35 26.74 14.62
CA SER A 297 -10.33 27.77 14.21
C SER A 297 -9.71 28.76 13.22
N ARG A 298 -8.46 29.20 13.44
CA ARG A 298 -7.74 30.07 12.52
C ARG A 298 -7.52 29.39 11.17
N PHE A 299 -7.04 28.15 11.17
CA PHE A 299 -6.86 27.37 9.94
C PHE A 299 -8.17 27.29 9.14
N ILE A 300 -9.27 26.92 9.77
CA ILE A 300 -10.59 26.83 9.12
C ILE A 300 -10.99 28.18 8.52
N LYS A 301 -10.88 29.27 9.28
CA LYS A 301 -11.18 30.62 8.81
C LYS A 301 -10.38 30.99 7.56
N GLU A 302 -9.09 30.68 7.53
CA GLU A 302 -8.22 30.91 6.37
C GLU A 302 -8.66 30.10 5.13
N GLN A 303 -9.12 28.84 5.34
CA GLN A 303 -9.62 28.03 4.22
C GLN A 303 -10.94 28.56 3.66
N ILE A 304 -11.87 28.95 4.54
CA ILE A 304 -13.16 29.56 4.14
C ILE A 304 -12.92 30.83 3.34
N GLN A 305 -12.11 31.75 3.86
CA GLN A 305 -11.79 33.02 3.15
C GLN A 305 -11.16 32.80 1.79
N ALA A 306 -10.38 31.73 1.65
CA ALA A 306 -9.72 31.37 0.41
C ALA A 306 -10.55 30.43 -0.50
N GLN A 307 -11.77 30.10 -0.11
CA GLN A 307 -12.68 29.16 -0.80
C GLN A 307 -12.00 27.81 -1.12
N ARG A 308 -11.37 27.21 -0.11
CA ARG A 308 -10.57 26.00 -0.29
C ARG A 308 -11.11 24.84 0.50
N GLN A 309 -11.14 23.68 -0.13
CA GLN A 309 -11.42 22.43 0.56
C GLN A 309 -10.30 22.03 1.51
N PHE A 310 -10.63 21.38 2.61
CA PHE A 310 -9.65 20.92 3.59
C PHE A 310 -10.03 19.62 4.29
N LEU A 311 -9.02 18.95 4.84
CA LEU A 311 -9.21 17.78 5.69
C LEU A 311 -8.75 18.07 7.12
N ILE A 312 -9.52 17.59 8.09
CA ILE A 312 -9.13 17.57 9.50
C ILE A 312 -8.95 16.12 9.93
N PHE A 313 -7.73 15.75 10.27
CA PHE A 313 -7.45 14.43 10.81
C PHE A 313 -7.51 14.45 12.33
N VAL A 314 -8.19 13.45 12.90
CA VAL A 314 -8.31 13.26 14.36
C VAL A 314 -7.87 11.84 14.75
N PRO A 315 -7.40 11.63 16.00
CA PRO A 315 -6.82 10.34 16.38
C PRO A 315 -7.84 9.21 16.55
N LYS A 316 -9.09 9.54 16.92
CA LYS A 316 -10.11 8.56 17.30
C LYS A 316 -11.47 8.89 16.71
N ILE A 317 -12.26 7.85 16.43
CA ILE A 317 -13.62 7.98 15.88
C ILE A 317 -14.52 8.80 16.83
N GLU A 318 -14.40 8.60 18.14
CA GLU A 318 -15.17 9.32 19.18
C GLU A 318 -14.91 10.84 19.23
N VAL A 319 -13.86 11.31 18.57
CA VAL A 319 -13.52 12.74 18.45
C VAL A 319 -14.23 13.41 17.26
N LEU A 320 -14.60 12.63 16.24
CA LEU A 320 -15.23 13.16 15.02
C LEU A 320 -16.48 14.02 15.29
N PRO A 321 -17.50 13.52 16.02
CA PRO A 321 -18.70 14.30 16.28
C PRO A 321 -18.42 15.58 17.08
N LYS A 322 -17.50 15.53 18.05
CA LYS A 322 -17.15 16.71 18.88
C LYS A 322 -16.50 17.82 18.07
N VAL A 323 -15.65 17.47 17.09
CA VAL A 323 -15.04 18.46 16.18
C VAL A 323 -16.10 19.00 15.22
N LEU A 324 -16.98 18.14 14.71
CA LEU A 324 -18.09 18.54 13.84
C LEU A 324 -19.01 19.54 14.52
N GLU A 325 -19.51 19.22 15.71
CA GLU A 325 -20.40 20.10 16.48
C GLU A 325 -19.74 21.46 16.79
N ALA A 326 -18.50 21.44 17.30
CA ALA A 326 -17.78 22.67 17.60
C ALA A 326 -17.47 23.50 16.34
N LEU A 327 -17.27 22.85 15.18
CA LEU A 327 -17.06 23.54 13.91
C LEU A 327 -18.36 24.18 13.41
N GLN A 328 -19.47 23.45 13.43
CA GLN A 328 -20.78 23.95 12.99
C GLN A 328 -21.28 25.12 13.86
N GLN A 329 -20.97 25.12 15.16
CA GLN A 329 -21.31 26.26 16.05
C GLN A 329 -20.55 27.55 15.68
N VAL A 330 -19.27 27.43 15.27
CA VAL A 330 -18.43 28.60 14.95
C VAL A 330 -18.55 29.01 13.47
N PHE A 331 -18.76 28.03 12.58
CA PHE A 331 -18.82 28.21 11.14
C PHE A 331 -20.04 27.49 10.54
N PRO A 332 -21.27 27.97 10.79
CA PRO A 332 -22.49 27.26 10.41
C PRO A 332 -22.74 27.13 8.90
N THR A 333 -22.06 27.93 8.09
CA THR A 333 -22.18 27.91 6.63
C THR A 333 -21.29 26.86 5.95
N VAL A 334 -20.32 26.28 6.69
CA VAL A 334 -19.37 25.31 6.14
C VAL A 334 -20.02 23.94 6.01
N LYS A 335 -20.03 23.40 4.81
CA LYS A 335 -20.52 22.04 4.52
C LYS A 335 -19.43 21.03 4.89
N VAL A 336 -19.56 20.43 6.07
CA VAL A 336 -18.57 19.48 6.60
C VAL A 336 -19.23 18.16 6.98
N LEU A 337 -18.56 17.05 6.62
CA LEU A 337 -18.99 15.69 6.97
C LEU A 337 -17.87 14.95 7.71
N THR A 338 -18.24 13.87 8.40
CA THR A 338 -17.29 12.97 9.05
C THR A 338 -17.16 11.65 8.28
N VAL A 339 -15.95 11.08 8.26
CA VAL A 339 -15.68 9.78 7.60
C VAL A 339 -14.71 8.93 8.43
N HIS A 340 -15.05 7.66 8.60
CA HIS A 340 -14.19 6.67 9.26
C HIS A 340 -14.28 5.28 8.58
N ALA A 341 -13.49 4.32 9.06
CA ALA A 341 -13.36 3.01 8.41
C ALA A 341 -14.66 2.21 8.35
N ALA A 342 -15.48 2.31 9.39
CA ALA A 342 -16.78 1.62 9.49
C ALA A 342 -17.97 2.45 8.99
N ASP A 343 -17.73 3.58 8.31
CA ASP A 343 -18.80 4.42 7.77
C ASP A 343 -19.38 3.79 6.50
N PRO A 344 -20.67 3.41 6.47
CA PRO A 344 -21.30 2.80 5.30
C PRO A 344 -21.36 3.77 4.11
N GLU A 345 -21.47 5.08 4.36
CA GLU A 345 -21.54 6.13 3.34
C GLU A 345 -20.16 6.65 2.91
N ARG A 346 -19.07 6.03 3.38
CA ARG A 346 -17.69 6.49 3.11
C ARG A 346 -17.44 6.82 1.64
N VAL A 347 -17.88 5.94 0.74
CA VAL A 347 -17.64 6.10 -0.70
C VAL A 347 -18.40 7.33 -1.22
N ALA A 348 -19.67 7.49 -0.84
CA ALA A 348 -20.49 8.65 -1.24
C ALA A 348 -19.89 9.97 -0.74
N LYS A 349 -19.53 10.06 0.55
CA LYS A 349 -18.94 11.26 1.14
C LYS A 349 -17.59 11.64 0.50
N VAL A 350 -16.76 10.66 0.16
CA VAL A 350 -15.52 10.87 -0.59
C VAL A 350 -15.82 11.41 -2.00
N GLN A 351 -16.87 10.93 -2.67
CA GLN A 351 -17.26 11.44 -3.99
C GLN A 351 -17.81 12.88 -3.90
N MET A 352 -18.62 13.20 -2.89
CA MET A 352 -19.07 14.58 -2.64
C MET A 352 -17.89 15.54 -2.50
N MET A 353 -16.86 15.14 -1.75
CA MET A 353 -15.62 15.93 -1.61
C MET A 353 -14.88 16.09 -2.94
N ARG A 354 -14.80 15.03 -3.77
CA ARG A 354 -14.19 15.10 -5.10
C ARG A 354 -14.94 16.02 -6.06
N LYS A 355 -16.27 16.03 -5.98
CA LYS A 355 -17.15 16.90 -6.79
C LYS A 355 -17.27 18.33 -6.26
N GLN A 356 -16.56 18.64 -5.17
CA GLN A 356 -16.64 19.95 -4.50
C GLN A 356 -18.03 20.32 -3.98
N GLU A 357 -18.86 19.33 -3.67
CA GLU A 357 -20.20 19.51 -3.09
C GLU A 357 -20.16 19.86 -1.59
N ILE A 358 -19.02 19.55 -0.93
CA ILE A 358 -18.72 19.85 0.47
C ILE A 358 -17.36 20.53 0.60
N ASP A 359 -17.19 21.32 1.67
CA ASP A 359 -15.99 22.12 1.92
C ASP A 359 -14.92 21.32 2.66
N ALA A 360 -15.32 20.39 3.53
CA ALA A 360 -14.38 19.66 4.36
C ALA A 360 -14.83 18.25 4.74
N LEU A 361 -13.83 17.40 5.03
CA LEU A 361 -14.03 16.13 5.73
C LEU A 361 -13.22 16.10 7.03
N ILE A 362 -13.88 15.69 8.12
CA ILE A 362 -13.20 15.32 9.36
C ILE A 362 -13.04 13.80 9.36
N THR A 363 -11.83 13.31 9.56
CA THR A 363 -11.52 11.91 9.36
C THR A 363 -10.46 11.39 10.32
N THR A 364 -10.33 10.07 10.39
CA THR A 364 -9.20 9.39 11.02
C THR A 364 -8.13 9.08 9.98
N THR A 365 -7.14 8.24 10.30
CA THR A 365 -6.09 7.81 9.35
C THR A 365 -6.59 7.11 8.09
N ILE A 366 -7.90 6.82 7.97
CA ILE A 366 -8.46 6.12 6.81
C ILE A 366 -8.25 6.87 5.49
N LEU A 367 -8.25 8.19 5.51
CA LEU A 367 -8.02 9.01 4.33
C LEU A 367 -6.56 9.45 4.14
N GLU A 368 -5.60 8.88 4.89
CA GLU A 368 -4.18 9.15 4.65
C GLU A 368 -3.67 8.58 3.32
N ARG A 369 -4.36 7.58 2.75
CA ARG A 369 -4.02 6.87 1.49
C ARG A 369 -5.28 6.55 0.67
N GLY A 370 -5.10 6.09 -0.57
CA GLY A 370 -6.16 5.53 -1.42
C GLY A 370 -7.17 6.53 -1.98
N VAL A 371 -6.99 7.84 -1.80
CA VAL A 371 -7.85 8.87 -2.41
C VAL A 371 -7.04 10.11 -2.79
N THR A 372 -7.46 10.82 -3.82
CA THR A 372 -6.83 12.08 -4.22
C THR A 372 -7.88 13.18 -4.24
N PHE A 373 -7.55 14.29 -3.59
CA PHE A 373 -8.33 15.52 -3.61
C PHE A 373 -7.39 16.64 -4.10
N PRO A 374 -7.67 17.26 -5.25
CA PRO A 374 -6.84 18.34 -5.78
C PRO A 374 -6.97 19.61 -4.92
N GLY A 375 -5.86 20.28 -4.69
CA GLY A 375 -5.85 21.62 -4.10
C GLY A 375 -6.27 21.77 -2.64
N ILE A 376 -6.29 20.68 -1.85
CA ILE A 376 -6.67 20.71 -0.43
C ILE A 376 -5.55 21.16 0.50
N ASP A 377 -5.94 21.65 1.67
CA ASP A 377 -5.10 21.85 2.85
C ASP A 377 -5.44 20.84 3.95
N VAL A 378 -4.52 20.60 4.88
CA VAL A 378 -4.75 19.63 5.95
C VAL A 378 -4.38 20.17 7.33
N ALA A 379 -5.20 19.82 8.33
CA ALA A 379 -4.90 19.96 9.74
C ALA A 379 -4.94 18.59 10.41
N VAL A 380 -4.00 18.33 11.34
CA VAL A 380 -4.00 17.12 12.19
C VAL A 380 -4.13 17.59 13.62
N LEU A 381 -5.24 17.25 14.25
CA LEU A 381 -5.53 17.58 15.64
C LEU A 381 -5.12 16.41 16.54
N GLY A 382 -4.29 16.68 17.56
CA GLY A 382 -3.70 15.62 18.38
C GLY A 382 -2.63 14.84 17.61
N ALA A 383 -1.79 15.52 16.83
CA ALA A 383 -0.77 14.90 15.98
C ALA A 383 0.28 14.09 16.76
N ASP A 384 0.37 14.25 18.06
CA ASP A 384 1.22 13.50 18.98
C ASP A 384 0.61 12.17 19.47
N ASP A 385 -0.65 11.88 19.13
CA ASP A 385 -1.27 10.59 19.45
C ASP A 385 -0.53 9.42 18.75
N ALA A 386 -0.46 8.29 19.44
CA ALA A 386 0.26 7.10 18.98
C ALA A 386 -0.28 6.54 17.64
N VAL A 387 -1.53 6.79 17.30
CA VAL A 387 -2.14 6.36 16.02
C VAL A 387 -1.46 7.04 14.82
N PHE A 388 -0.94 8.26 15.01
CA PHE A 388 -0.20 8.97 13.98
C PHE A 388 1.28 8.56 13.97
N SER A 389 1.56 7.44 13.30
CA SER A 389 2.94 7.05 13.03
C SER A 389 3.65 8.10 12.16
N MET A 390 4.99 8.06 12.13
CA MET A 390 5.77 8.92 11.22
C MET A 390 5.33 8.76 9.77
N ALA A 391 5.05 7.52 9.34
CA ALA A 391 4.56 7.21 7.99
C ALA A 391 3.20 7.86 7.71
N ALA A 392 2.24 7.73 8.64
CA ALA A 392 0.93 8.36 8.54
C ALA A 392 1.05 9.88 8.39
N LEU A 393 1.85 10.53 9.23
CA LEU A 393 2.06 11.98 9.18
C LEU A 393 2.67 12.45 7.84
N VAL A 394 3.65 11.72 7.30
CA VAL A 394 4.23 12.01 5.97
C VAL A 394 3.19 11.84 4.85
N GLN A 395 2.38 10.79 4.91
CA GLN A 395 1.33 10.55 3.92
C GLN A 395 0.22 11.61 3.97
N ILE A 396 -0.20 12.00 5.18
CA ILE A 396 -1.17 13.10 5.39
C ILE A 396 -0.60 14.42 4.85
N ALA A 397 0.64 14.78 5.22
CA ALA A 397 1.31 15.96 4.69
C ALA A 397 1.40 15.93 3.16
N GLY A 398 1.67 14.75 2.61
CA GLY A 398 1.74 14.50 1.18
C GLY A 398 0.42 14.67 0.41
N ARG A 399 -0.73 14.84 1.09
CA ARG A 399 -2.02 15.17 0.46
C ARG A 399 -2.04 16.59 -0.11
N VAL A 400 -1.35 17.50 0.55
CA VAL A 400 -1.33 18.93 0.19
C VAL A 400 -0.43 19.16 -1.01
N GLY A 401 -0.86 20.03 -1.95
CA GLY A 401 -0.08 20.43 -3.11
C GLY A 401 0.08 19.35 -4.18
N ARG A 402 -0.89 18.45 -4.36
CA ARG A 402 -0.88 17.43 -5.43
C ARG A 402 -1.29 17.98 -6.80
N SER A 403 -2.02 19.08 -6.83
CA SER A 403 -2.42 19.73 -8.08
C SER A 403 -1.29 20.58 -8.65
N PRO A 404 -0.99 20.51 -9.96
CA PRO A 404 -0.06 21.43 -10.63
C PRO A 404 -0.50 22.89 -10.51
N GLN A 405 -1.81 23.15 -10.55
CA GLN A 405 -2.39 24.49 -10.41
C GLN A 405 -2.23 25.05 -8.99
N ARG A 406 -2.11 24.16 -8.00
CA ARG A 406 -1.87 24.53 -6.60
C ARG A 406 -0.84 23.61 -5.94
N PRO A 407 0.46 23.80 -6.28
CA PRO A 407 1.54 22.94 -5.78
C PRO A 407 1.92 23.21 -4.31
N LYS A 408 1.45 24.30 -3.74
CA LYS A 408 1.66 24.71 -2.34
C LYS A 408 0.36 24.68 -1.56
N GLY A 409 0.45 24.54 -0.25
CA GLY A 409 -0.68 24.57 0.67
C GLY A 409 -0.24 24.42 2.12
N THR A 410 -1.19 24.43 3.03
CA THR A 410 -0.96 24.38 4.48
C THR A 410 -1.06 22.95 4.99
N VAL A 411 -0.01 22.51 5.69
CA VAL A 411 0.01 21.32 6.53
C VAL A 411 0.22 21.76 7.96
N LEU A 412 -0.84 21.63 8.78
CA LEU A 412 -0.85 22.10 10.16
C LEU A 412 -1.00 20.93 11.13
N PHE A 413 0.01 20.69 11.96
CA PHE A 413 -0.06 19.72 13.05
C PHE A 413 -0.29 20.45 14.37
N ILE A 414 -1.37 20.12 15.06
CA ILE A 414 -1.80 20.72 16.31
C ILE A 414 -1.63 19.68 17.41
N CYS A 415 -0.73 19.90 18.36
CA CYS A 415 -0.44 18.93 19.43
C CYS A 415 0.07 19.62 20.69
N PRO A 416 -0.17 19.04 21.89
CA PRO A 416 0.45 19.50 23.14
C PRO A 416 1.95 19.35 23.14
N MET A 417 2.48 18.27 22.57
CA MET A 417 3.91 17.94 22.60
C MET A 417 4.46 17.58 21.21
N LEU A 418 5.69 18.03 20.97
CA LEU A 418 6.45 17.66 19.78
C LEU A 418 7.12 16.29 19.98
N ASN A 419 6.44 15.20 19.63
CA ASN A 419 6.93 13.84 19.79
C ASN A 419 7.94 13.42 18.70
N ARG A 420 8.51 12.20 18.85
CA ARG A 420 9.50 11.62 17.93
C ARG A 420 8.95 11.40 16.52
N ASN A 421 7.68 11.02 16.38
CA ASN A 421 7.06 10.77 15.07
C ASN A 421 6.95 12.06 14.26
N ILE A 422 6.51 13.15 14.89
CA ILE A 422 6.40 14.47 14.24
C ILE A 422 7.79 14.96 13.80
N LYS A 423 8.80 14.91 14.69
CA LYS A 423 10.19 15.30 14.38
C LYS A 423 10.74 14.50 13.18
N ARG A 424 10.49 13.19 13.15
CA ARG A 424 10.93 12.34 12.06
C ARG A 424 10.20 12.65 10.75
N ALA A 425 8.89 12.91 10.79
CA ALA A 425 8.13 13.30 9.61
C ALA A 425 8.64 14.62 9.00
N GLN A 426 8.91 15.64 9.83
CA GLN A 426 9.53 16.89 9.40
C GLN A 426 10.93 16.66 8.81
N ALA A 427 11.77 15.88 9.49
CA ALA A 427 13.13 15.56 9.04
C ALA A 427 13.13 14.84 7.69
N GLN A 428 12.23 13.88 7.50
CA GLN A 428 12.10 13.16 6.22
C GLN A 428 11.64 14.08 5.09
N THR A 429 10.65 14.94 5.32
CA THR A 429 10.19 15.91 4.32
C THR A 429 11.32 16.85 3.92
N LYS A 430 12.08 17.39 4.89
CA LYS A 430 13.25 18.23 4.65
C LYS A 430 14.36 17.48 3.90
N PHE A 431 14.63 16.23 4.27
CA PHE A 431 15.61 15.38 3.59
C PHE A 431 15.27 15.19 2.09
N MET A 432 14.02 14.84 1.79
CA MET A 432 13.59 14.65 0.40
C MET A 432 13.62 15.97 -0.41
N ASN A 433 13.22 17.08 0.19
CA ASN A 433 13.29 18.38 -0.47
C ASN A 433 14.75 18.81 -0.74
N ARG A 434 15.68 18.53 0.20
CA ARG A 434 17.12 18.79 -0.01
C ARG A 434 17.68 17.92 -1.15
N LYS A 435 17.39 16.62 -1.12
CA LYS A 435 17.79 15.73 -2.22
C LYS A 435 17.21 16.13 -3.58
N ALA A 436 16.04 16.75 -3.60
CA ALA A 436 15.45 17.27 -4.83
C ALA A 436 16.20 18.49 -5.40
N SER A 437 16.90 19.28 -4.58
CA SER A 437 17.73 20.40 -5.04
C SER A 437 19.13 19.97 -5.48
N GLU A 438 19.59 18.78 -5.08
CA GLU A 438 20.88 18.18 -5.48
C GLU A 438 20.82 17.45 -6.83
N CYS A 439 19.62 17.19 -7.36
CA CYS A 439 19.35 16.49 -8.64
C CYS A 439 18.78 17.43 -9.69
#